data_5d3c1a48f6e8b36e02f54e23468d429a
#
_entry.id   5d3c1a48f6e8b36e02f54e23468d429a
#
_cell.length_a   1.000
_cell.length_b   1.000
_cell.length_c   1.000
_cell.angle_alpha   90.00
_cell.angle_beta   90.00
_cell.angle_gamma   90.00
#
_symmetry.space_group_name_H-M   'P 1'
#
loop_
_entity.id
_entity.type
_entity.pdbx_description
1 polymer ?
#
loop_
_entity_poly.entity_id
_entity_poly.type
_entity_poly.pdbx_seq_one_letter_code
_entity_poly.pdbx_strand_id
1 'polypeptide(L)'
;PELIPADEAGNIKQKTEDLVGPYELHDFFIYHFLRHGFTPQRLFIMARHAFASPQQRAKHYSDDEIKHWLRVFLRRFFAQQFKRSCLPDGPKVGSVSLSPRGDWRMPSDATAKMWLDECDKL
;
A
#
# COMPACT_ATOMS: atom_id res chain seq x y z
N PRO A 1 -0.89 8.13 12.62
CA PRO A 1 -1.31 9.35 13.31
C PRO A 1 -0.96 10.59 12.48
N GLU A 2 -1.86 11.51 12.44
CA GLU A 2 -1.68 12.79 11.78
C GLU A 2 -0.73 13.66 12.59
N LEU A 3 0.21 14.31 11.90
CA LEU A 3 1.22 15.15 12.55
C LEU A 3 0.76 16.62 12.71
N ILE A 4 -0.26 17.03 11.96
CA ILE A 4 -0.80 18.38 12.03
C ILE A 4 -1.92 18.39 13.07
N PRO A 5 -1.82 19.26 14.08
CA PRO A 5 -2.89 19.39 15.08
C PRO A 5 -4.24 19.74 14.44
N ALA A 6 -5.32 19.33 15.11
CA ALA A 6 -6.66 19.76 14.74
C ALA A 6 -6.77 21.29 14.77
N ASP A 7 -7.66 21.86 13.96
CA ASP A 7 -7.98 23.28 14.02
C ASP A 7 -8.73 23.63 15.32
N GLU A 8 -8.96 24.95 15.55
CA GLU A 8 -9.65 25.42 16.75
C GLU A 8 -11.06 24.85 16.92
N ALA A 9 -11.66 24.34 15.83
CA ALA A 9 -12.96 23.66 15.83
C ALA A 9 -12.85 22.14 16.03
N GLY A 10 -11.64 21.60 16.24
CA GLY A 10 -11.39 20.18 16.46
C GLY A 10 -11.35 19.33 15.18
N ASN A 11 -11.34 19.95 13.99
CA ASN A 11 -11.30 19.21 12.74
C ASN A 11 -9.87 18.84 12.36
N ILE A 12 -9.66 17.59 11.99
CA ILE A 12 -8.38 17.10 11.48
C ILE A 12 -8.31 17.40 9.97
N LYS A 13 -7.42 18.33 9.58
CA LYS A 13 -7.24 18.72 8.18
C LYS A 13 -6.49 17.69 7.35
N GLN A 14 -5.61 16.92 7.99
CA GLN A 14 -4.80 15.90 7.33
C GLN A 14 -5.27 14.51 7.73
N LYS A 15 -5.76 13.73 6.77
CA LYS A 15 -6.07 12.31 6.96
C LYS A 15 -5.12 11.48 6.09
N THR A 16 -4.42 10.55 6.71
CA THR A 16 -3.47 9.68 6.01
C THR A 16 -4.19 8.79 4.99
N GLU A 17 -5.42 8.34 5.30
CA GLU A 17 -6.23 7.54 4.39
C GLU A 17 -6.59 8.28 3.09
N ASP A 18 -6.68 9.61 3.10
CA ASP A 18 -6.91 10.40 1.89
C ASP A 18 -5.73 10.33 0.91
N LEU A 19 -4.54 10.01 1.42
CA LEU A 19 -3.31 9.93 0.63
C LEU A 19 -2.93 8.51 0.21
N VAL A 20 -3.20 7.52 1.05
CA VAL A 20 -2.76 6.13 0.84
C VAL A 20 -3.92 5.18 0.53
N GLY A 21 -5.14 5.65 0.73
CA GLY A 21 -6.35 4.86 0.62
C GLY A 21 -6.76 4.18 1.92
N PRO A 22 -7.86 3.45 1.88
CA PRO A 22 -8.34 2.68 3.03
C PRO A 22 -7.26 1.73 3.54
N TYR A 23 -7.02 1.75 4.86
CA TYR A 23 -5.97 0.94 5.46
C TYR A 23 -6.13 -0.55 5.20
N GLU A 24 -7.36 -1.06 5.16
CA GLU A 24 -7.58 -2.48 4.90
C GLU A 24 -7.16 -2.91 3.49
N LEU A 25 -7.33 -2.06 2.46
CA LEU A 25 -6.80 -2.30 1.11
C LEU A 25 -5.27 -2.23 1.10
N HIS A 26 -4.71 -1.22 1.77
CA HIS A 26 -3.28 -1.03 1.87
C HIS A 26 -2.61 -2.21 2.57
N ASP A 27 -3.17 -2.67 3.69
CA ASP A 27 -2.66 -3.82 4.44
C ASP A 27 -2.75 -5.11 3.62
N PHE A 28 -3.83 -5.29 2.86
CA PHE A 28 -3.99 -6.40 1.94
C PHE A 28 -2.89 -6.41 0.88
N PHE A 29 -2.64 -5.27 0.24
CA PHE A 29 -1.61 -5.16 -0.80
C PHE A 29 -0.22 -5.41 -0.23
N ILE A 30 0.13 -4.78 0.88
CA ILE A 30 1.46 -4.93 1.48
C ILE A 30 1.70 -6.37 1.94
N TYR A 31 0.72 -7.02 2.54
CA TYR A 31 0.84 -8.40 3.00
C TYR A 31 1.11 -9.36 1.82
N HIS A 32 0.27 -9.32 0.80
CA HIS A 32 0.40 -10.23 -0.34
C HIS A 32 1.60 -9.90 -1.24
N PHE A 33 1.95 -8.63 -1.34
CA PHE A 33 3.14 -8.21 -2.06
C PHE A 33 4.43 -8.71 -1.38
N LEU A 34 4.56 -8.48 -0.08
CA LEU A 34 5.76 -8.85 0.65
C LEU A 34 5.86 -10.36 0.91
N ARG A 35 4.75 -10.95 1.35
CA ARG A 35 4.74 -12.35 1.77
C ARG A 35 4.77 -13.32 0.59
N HIS A 36 4.09 -12.99 -0.49
CA HIS A 36 3.86 -13.89 -1.61
C HIS A 36 4.48 -13.42 -2.93
N GLY A 37 4.97 -12.19 -3.01
CA GLY A 37 5.56 -11.64 -4.23
C GLY A 37 4.55 -11.55 -5.39
N PHE A 38 3.27 -11.27 -5.10
CA PHE A 38 2.25 -11.22 -6.13
C PHE A 38 2.46 -10.03 -7.07
N THR A 39 2.25 -10.29 -8.37
CA THR A 39 2.23 -9.24 -9.40
C THR A 39 1.02 -8.33 -9.22
N PRO A 40 1.01 -7.11 -9.82
CA PRO A 40 -0.14 -6.22 -9.78
C PRO A 40 -1.44 -6.87 -10.24
N GLN A 41 -1.42 -7.61 -11.34
CA GLN A 41 -2.59 -8.34 -11.83
C GLN A 41 -3.12 -9.33 -10.79
N ARG A 42 -2.24 -10.09 -10.16
CA ARG A 42 -2.65 -11.06 -9.14
C ARG A 42 -3.18 -10.39 -7.89
N LEU A 43 -2.55 -9.29 -7.45
CA LEU A 43 -3.04 -8.48 -6.33
C LEU A 43 -4.45 -7.95 -6.59
N PHE A 44 -4.71 -7.45 -7.79
CA PHE A 44 -6.01 -6.94 -8.19
C PHE A 44 -7.08 -8.04 -8.15
N ILE A 45 -6.83 -9.19 -8.81
CA ILE A 45 -7.78 -10.32 -8.84
C ILE A 45 -8.08 -10.81 -7.42
N MET A 46 -7.05 -10.97 -6.59
CA MET A 46 -7.22 -11.42 -5.21
C MET A 46 -7.98 -10.41 -4.37
N ALA A 47 -7.72 -9.11 -4.54
CA ALA A 47 -8.45 -8.06 -3.84
C ALA A 47 -9.92 -8.02 -4.25
N ARG A 48 -10.24 -8.16 -5.55
CA ARG A 48 -11.63 -8.27 -6.01
C ARG A 48 -12.37 -9.37 -5.28
N HIS A 49 -11.80 -10.56 -5.21
CA HIS A 49 -12.42 -11.68 -4.51
C HIS A 49 -12.54 -11.44 -3.00
N ALA A 50 -11.52 -10.88 -2.38
CA ALA A 50 -11.51 -10.64 -0.95
C ALA A 50 -12.53 -9.57 -0.50
N PHE A 51 -12.77 -8.56 -1.34
CA PHE A 51 -13.64 -7.42 -1.02
C PHE A 51 -14.98 -7.44 -1.77
N ALA A 52 -15.25 -8.47 -2.58
CA ALA A 52 -16.52 -8.61 -3.31
C ALA A 52 -17.70 -9.03 -2.43
N SER A 53 -17.46 -9.66 -1.28
CA SER A 53 -18.54 -10.20 -0.45
C SER A 53 -18.97 -9.22 0.63
N PRO A 54 -20.23 -8.73 0.59
CA PRO A 54 -20.76 -7.82 1.61
C PRO A 54 -20.89 -8.47 3.00
N GLN A 55 -20.86 -9.79 3.05
CA GLN A 55 -21.17 -10.55 4.27
C GLN A 55 -19.99 -10.73 5.23
N GLN A 56 -18.77 -10.47 4.78
CA GLN A 56 -17.57 -10.73 5.59
C GLN A 56 -16.78 -9.49 6.02
N ARG A 57 -17.05 -8.31 5.43
CA ARG A 57 -16.32 -7.07 5.74
C ARG A 57 -17.23 -5.85 5.69
N ALA A 58 -16.90 -4.86 6.48
CA ALA A 58 -17.69 -3.64 6.65
C ALA A 58 -17.72 -2.73 5.41
N LYS A 59 -16.83 -2.93 4.43
CA LYS A 59 -16.73 -2.09 3.23
C LYS A 59 -16.57 -2.94 1.98
N HIS A 60 -17.31 -2.55 0.95
CA HIS A 60 -17.21 -3.04 -0.42
C HIS A 60 -16.44 -2.01 -1.25
N TYR A 61 -15.50 -2.48 -2.09
CA TYR A 61 -14.75 -1.62 -3.00
C TYR A 61 -15.04 -2.03 -4.45
N SER A 62 -15.26 -1.03 -5.30
CA SER A 62 -15.39 -1.24 -6.74
C SER A 62 -14.05 -1.62 -7.38
N ASP A 63 -14.10 -2.22 -8.55
CA ASP A 63 -12.90 -2.56 -9.32
C ASP A 63 -12.01 -1.33 -9.59
N ASP A 64 -12.65 -0.19 -9.90
CA ASP A 64 -11.93 1.06 -10.16
C ASP A 64 -11.24 1.62 -8.90
N GLU A 65 -11.89 1.50 -7.74
CA GLU A 65 -11.28 1.89 -6.46
C GLU A 65 -10.09 1.00 -6.12
N ILE A 66 -10.22 -0.32 -6.27
CA ILE A 66 -9.14 -1.28 -6.03
C ILE A 66 -7.96 -0.98 -6.96
N LYS A 67 -8.22 -0.77 -8.25
CA LYS A 67 -7.20 -0.44 -9.25
C LYS A 67 -6.49 0.89 -8.92
N HIS A 68 -7.27 1.92 -8.58
CA HIS A 68 -6.73 3.22 -8.20
C HIS A 68 -5.77 3.12 -7.01
N TRP A 69 -6.19 2.47 -5.92
CA TRP A 69 -5.39 2.35 -4.71
C TRP A 69 -4.20 1.39 -4.87
N LEU A 70 -4.34 0.34 -5.67
CA LEU A 70 -3.20 -0.51 -6.02
C LEU A 70 -2.12 0.29 -6.76
N ARG A 71 -2.52 1.13 -7.71
CA ARG A 71 -1.61 2.01 -8.44
C ARG A 71 -0.91 3.01 -7.50
N VAL A 72 -1.65 3.62 -6.58
CA VAL A 72 -1.11 4.52 -5.56
C VAL A 72 -0.11 3.78 -4.67
N PHE A 73 -0.46 2.59 -4.20
CA PHE A 73 0.40 1.74 -3.38
C PHE A 73 1.73 1.45 -4.08
N LEU A 74 1.71 0.93 -5.30
CA LEU A 74 2.92 0.57 -6.03
C LEU A 74 3.82 1.79 -6.29
N ARG A 75 3.23 2.89 -6.77
CA ARG A 75 3.97 4.12 -6.99
C ARG A 75 4.68 4.61 -5.72
N ARG A 76 3.97 4.64 -4.61
CA ARG A 76 4.53 5.10 -3.33
C ARG A 76 5.54 4.12 -2.77
N PHE A 77 5.31 2.83 -2.90
CA PHE A 77 6.23 1.80 -2.41
C PHE A 77 7.63 1.97 -3.01
N PHE A 78 7.73 2.17 -4.31
CA PHE A 78 8.99 2.38 -4.99
C PHE A 78 9.54 3.80 -4.78
N ALA A 79 8.73 4.84 -4.94
CA ALA A 79 9.19 6.22 -4.83
C ALA A 79 9.63 6.61 -3.41
N GLN A 80 9.11 5.94 -2.38
CA GLN A 80 9.44 6.20 -0.97
C GLN A 80 10.54 5.26 -0.42
N GLN A 81 11.21 4.50 -1.29
CA GLN A 81 12.30 3.59 -0.90
C GLN A 81 13.41 4.31 -0.13
N PHE A 82 13.76 5.52 -0.53
CA PHE A 82 14.79 6.32 0.14
C PHE A 82 14.47 6.56 1.61
N LYS A 83 13.21 6.71 1.99
CA LYS A 83 12.80 6.88 3.39
C LYS A 83 13.13 5.65 4.23
N ARG A 84 12.91 4.46 3.69
CA ARG A 84 13.27 3.21 4.37
C ARG A 84 14.77 3.06 4.53
N SER A 85 15.55 3.56 3.56
CA SER A 85 17.01 3.48 3.60
C SER A 85 17.64 4.43 4.61
N CYS A 86 17.07 5.62 4.82
CA CYS A 86 17.65 6.65 5.68
C CYS A 86 17.16 6.62 7.14
N LEU A 87 16.08 5.86 7.42
CA LEU A 87 15.55 5.72 8.78
C LEU A 87 16.18 4.51 9.51
N PRO A 88 16.22 4.53 10.85
CA PRO A 88 16.55 3.34 11.63
C PRO A 88 15.62 2.18 11.32
N ASP A 89 16.09 0.96 11.53
CA ASP A 89 15.26 -0.23 11.39
C ASP A 89 14.09 -0.20 12.37
N GLY A 90 12.87 -0.32 11.83
CA GLY A 90 11.67 -0.43 12.64
C GLY A 90 11.41 -1.86 13.11
N PRO A 91 10.44 -2.05 14.00
CA PRO A 91 10.05 -3.39 14.43
C PRO A 91 9.50 -4.20 13.26
N LYS A 92 9.82 -5.49 13.24
CA LYS A 92 9.28 -6.46 12.29
C LYS A 92 7.87 -6.86 12.73
N VAL A 93 6.86 -6.44 11.99
CA VAL A 93 5.46 -6.73 12.30
C VAL A 93 5.01 -8.08 11.74
N GLY A 94 5.44 -8.42 10.54
CA GLY A 94 5.14 -9.68 9.87
C GLY A 94 6.35 -10.59 9.77
N SER A 95 6.27 -11.62 8.91
CA SER A 95 7.37 -12.54 8.65
C SER A 95 8.44 -11.94 7.73
N VAL A 96 8.14 -10.86 7.02
CA VAL A 96 9.06 -10.15 6.13
C VAL A 96 9.20 -8.70 6.60
N SER A 97 10.43 -8.29 6.89
CA SER A 97 10.76 -6.91 7.26
C SER A 97 10.87 -6.02 6.01
N LEU A 98 10.37 -4.79 6.12
CA LEU A 98 10.52 -3.77 5.08
C LEU A 98 11.91 -3.11 5.06
N SER A 99 12.77 -3.42 6.02
CA SER A 99 14.11 -2.83 6.10
C SER A 99 14.96 -3.26 4.89
N PRO A 100 15.60 -2.31 4.19
CA PRO A 100 16.55 -2.62 3.10
C PRO A 100 17.85 -3.23 3.59
N ARG A 101 18.12 -3.17 4.90
CA ARG A 101 19.25 -3.83 5.55
C ARG A 101 18.92 -5.26 6.00
N GLY A 102 17.62 -5.60 5.99
CA GLY A 102 17.11 -6.92 6.35
C GLY A 102 16.55 -7.68 5.16
N ASP A 103 15.24 -7.97 5.21
CA ASP A 103 14.58 -8.87 4.26
C ASP A 103 14.28 -8.22 2.90
N TRP A 104 13.99 -6.92 2.87
CA TRP A 104 13.58 -6.23 1.63
C TRP A 104 14.73 -5.43 1.02
N ARG A 105 15.70 -6.13 0.47
CA ARG A 105 16.85 -5.54 -0.21
C ARG A 105 16.48 -5.21 -1.65
N MET A 106 16.37 -3.92 -1.95
CA MET A 106 16.01 -3.39 -3.27
C MET A 106 16.88 -2.18 -3.57
N PRO A 107 17.33 -1.99 -4.84
CA PRO A 107 18.01 -0.77 -5.22
C PRO A 107 17.15 0.47 -4.92
N SER A 108 17.75 1.51 -4.35
CA SER A 108 17.03 2.73 -3.95
C SER A 108 16.50 3.54 -5.15
N ASP A 109 17.05 3.31 -6.34
CA ASP A 109 16.64 3.91 -7.63
C ASP A 109 15.70 3.02 -8.45
N ALA A 110 15.26 1.89 -7.90
CA ALA A 110 14.29 1.03 -8.58
C ALA A 110 13.00 1.78 -8.87
N THR A 111 12.47 1.60 -10.08
CA THR A 111 11.27 2.28 -10.53
C THR A 111 10.06 1.34 -10.61
N ALA A 112 8.87 1.90 -10.42
CA ALA A 112 7.60 1.16 -10.52
C ALA A 112 7.06 1.05 -11.96
N LYS A 113 7.79 1.50 -12.98
CA LYS A 113 7.25 1.67 -14.33
C LYS A 113 6.56 0.42 -14.87
N MET A 114 7.25 -0.71 -14.86
CA MET A 114 6.69 -1.98 -15.38
C MET A 114 5.40 -2.39 -14.66
N TRP A 115 5.35 -2.18 -13.36
CA TRP A 115 4.20 -2.53 -12.53
C TRP A 115 3.03 -1.58 -12.69
N LEU A 116 3.31 -0.29 -12.93
CA LEU A 116 2.28 0.70 -13.26
C LEU A 116 1.72 0.47 -14.66
N ASP A 117 2.57 0.12 -15.62
CA ASP A 117 2.13 -0.25 -16.98
C ASP A 117 1.25 -1.52 -16.98
N GLU A 118 1.50 -2.46 -16.07
CA GLU A 118 0.64 -3.63 -15.86
C GLU A 118 -0.70 -3.22 -15.23
N CYS A 119 -0.69 -2.33 -14.24
CA CYS A 119 -1.93 -1.80 -13.65
C CYS A 119 -2.81 -1.09 -14.67
N ASP A 120 -2.23 -0.40 -15.64
CA ASP A 120 -2.99 0.32 -16.66
C ASP A 120 -3.71 -0.60 -17.65
N LYS A 121 -3.30 -1.86 -17.72
CA LYS A 121 -3.91 -2.91 -18.55
C LYS A 121 -5.00 -3.72 -17.85
N LEU A 122 -5.23 -3.49 -16.57
CA LEU A 122 -6.24 -4.18 -15.75
C LEU A 122 -7.67 -3.78 -16.10
#